data_e40f9adca6f5f7036dea9dac80268966
#
_entry.id   e40f9adca6f5f7036dea9dac80268966
#
_cell.length_a   1.000
_cell.length_b   1.000
_cell.length_c   1.000
_cell.angle_alpha   90.00
_cell.angle_beta   90.00
_cell.angle_gamma   90.00
#
_symmetry.space_group_name_H-M   'P 1'
#
loop_
_entity.id
_entity.type
_entity.pdbx_description
1 polymer ?
#
loop_
_entity_poly.entity_id
_entity_poly.type
_entity_poly.pdbx_seq_one_letter_code
_entity_poly.pdbx_strand_id
1 'polypeptide(L)'
;MAISYSSGIGRTKNSSVGIDRLRIDFDSNLRRWFGRNIGLWHSRSQYFFDEEKAINLEMYINISKLNQGDSGFESYRFNWWCEDEKDFFIKRPTYKSKGEIIAQLQGHQLIRHSSYLSDSSGISNIRQVDEHELIFESNYDNWHVLEHTRLIDQDKFRSRTIYSWFNDKLKIVENHHETRIKNPN
;
A
#
# COMPACT_ATOMS: atom_id res chain seq x y z
N MET A 1 -34.46 -46.57 -43.01
CA MET A 1 -33.10 -45.96 -43.15
C MET A 1 -33.06 -44.78 -42.19
N ALA A 2 -32.41 -44.92 -41.04
CA ALA A 2 -32.24 -43.86 -40.07
C ALA A 2 -30.75 -43.50 -40.08
N ILE A 3 -30.44 -42.24 -40.37
CA ILE A 3 -29.06 -41.72 -40.39
C ILE A 3 -28.85 -41.05 -39.03
N SER A 4 -27.95 -41.59 -38.22
CA SER A 4 -27.53 -40.98 -36.94
C SER A 4 -26.40 -40.01 -37.18
N TYR A 5 -26.56 -38.74 -36.79
CA TYR A 5 -25.48 -37.75 -36.71
C TYR A 5 -24.89 -37.73 -35.28
N SER A 6 -23.64 -38.14 -35.16
CA SER A 6 -22.84 -37.98 -33.96
C SER A 6 -22.18 -36.61 -34.00
N SER A 7 -22.59 -35.68 -33.14
CA SER A 7 -21.92 -34.41 -32.93
C SER A 7 -20.89 -34.54 -31.82
N GLY A 8 -19.61 -34.64 -32.24
CA GLY A 8 -18.47 -34.53 -31.30
C GLY A 8 -18.28 -33.10 -30.85
N ILE A 9 -18.62 -32.82 -29.60
CA ILE A 9 -18.28 -31.52 -28.96
C ILE A 9 -16.84 -31.61 -28.45
N GLY A 10 -15.93 -31.02 -29.23
CA GLY A 10 -14.55 -30.79 -28.80
C GLY A 10 -14.53 -29.80 -27.63
N ARG A 11 -14.21 -30.27 -26.43
CA ARG A 11 -13.91 -29.40 -25.29
C ARG A 11 -12.58 -28.66 -25.54
N THR A 12 -12.64 -27.37 -25.78
CA THR A 12 -11.48 -26.48 -25.77
C THR A 12 -10.96 -26.30 -24.34
N LYS A 13 -9.85 -27.00 -24.03
CA LYS A 13 -9.03 -26.79 -22.81
C LYS A 13 -8.09 -25.61 -23.00
N ASN A 14 -8.54 -24.37 -23.05
CA ASN A 14 -7.63 -23.24 -23.27
C ASN A 14 -7.90 -21.98 -22.44
N SER A 15 -8.72 -22.03 -21.37
CA SER A 15 -9.01 -20.81 -20.58
C SER A 15 -8.25 -20.69 -19.24
N SER A 16 -7.69 -21.79 -18.70
CA SER A 16 -7.02 -21.74 -17.38
C SER A 16 -5.57 -21.26 -17.46
N VAL A 17 -4.84 -21.60 -18.52
CA VAL A 17 -3.40 -21.29 -18.64
C VAL A 17 -3.11 -19.79 -18.78
N GLY A 18 -4.00 -19.02 -19.39
CA GLY A 18 -3.85 -17.57 -19.53
C GLY A 18 -4.06 -16.82 -18.22
N ILE A 19 -5.04 -17.23 -17.43
CA ILE A 19 -5.38 -16.62 -16.13
C ILE A 19 -4.25 -16.89 -15.12
N ASP A 20 -3.71 -18.09 -15.08
CA ASP A 20 -2.63 -18.45 -14.16
C ASP A 20 -1.32 -17.70 -14.49
N ARG A 21 -0.99 -17.50 -15.77
CA ARG A 21 0.17 -16.69 -16.18
C ARG A 21 0.03 -15.23 -15.76
N LEU A 22 -1.12 -14.60 -16.02
CA LEU A 22 -1.39 -13.22 -15.62
C LEU A 22 -1.30 -13.04 -14.10
N ARG A 23 -1.77 -14.01 -13.33
CA ARG A 23 -1.68 -14.01 -11.88
C ARG A 23 -0.24 -14.11 -11.37
N ILE A 24 0.57 -15.01 -11.94
CA ILE A 24 1.98 -15.17 -11.60
C ILE A 24 2.77 -13.91 -11.93
N ASP A 25 2.53 -13.30 -13.10
CA ASP A 25 3.20 -12.07 -13.52
C ASP A 25 2.85 -10.90 -12.60
N PHE A 26 1.58 -10.79 -12.20
CA PHE A 26 1.14 -9.76 -11.25
C PHE A 26 1.79 -9.92 -9.88
N ASP A 27 1.77 -11.13 -9.31
CA ASP A 27 2.37 -11.40 -8.00
C ASP A 27 3.89 -11.10 -8.00
N SER A 28 4.59 -11.43 -9.08
CA SER A 28 6.03 -11.14 -9.21
C SER A 28 6.32 -9.64 -9.31
N ASN A 29 5.52 -8.89 -10.07
CA ASN A 29 5.64 -7.44 -10.21
C ASN A 29 5.34 -6.73 -8.89
N LEU A 30 4.33 -7.20 -8.16
CA LEU A 30 3.95 -6.64 -6.87
C LEU A 30 5.06 -6.83 -5.84
N ARG A 31 5.62 -8.04 -5.71
CA ARG A 31 6.77 -8.34 -4.83
C ARG A 31 7.99 -7.50 -5.19
N ARG A 32 8.27 -7.35 -6.50
CA ARG A 32 9.35 -6.48 -6.98
C ARG A 32 9.12 -5.04 -6.58
N TRP A 33 7.90 -4.52 -6.72
CA TRP A 33 7.54 -3.17 -6.32
C TRP A 33 7.77 -2.95 -4.81
N PHE A 34 7.31 -3.87 -3.95
CA PHE A 34 7.56 -3.81 -2.51
C PHE A 34 9.05 -3.88 -2.18
N GLY A 35 9.81 -4.75 -2.86
CA GLY A 35 11.27 -4.85 -2.71
C GLY A 35 11.98 -3.53 -3.02
N ARG A 36 11.53 -2.80 -4.03
CA ARG A 36 12.02 -1.47 -4.40
C ARG A 36 11.72 -0.39 -3.35
N ASN A 37 10.76 -0.61 -2.46
CA ASN A 37 10.42 0.33 -1.38
C ASN A 37 11.24 0.14 -0.10
N ILE A 38 11.98 -0.95 0.04
CA ILE A 38 12.81 -1.22 1.21
C ILE A 38 13.88 -0.15 1.37
N GLY A 39 14.06 0.34 2.61
CA GLY A 39 15.06 1.35 2.97
C GLY A 39 14.49 2.48 3.80
N LEU A 40 15.32 3.48 4.01
CA LEU A 40 15.02 4.68 4.79
C LEU A 40 14.59 5.82 3.85
N TRP A 41 13.48 6.46 4.19
CA TRP A 41 12.88 7.56 3.47
C TRP A 41 12.72 8.77 4.38
N HIS A 42 13.11 9.96 3.88
CA HIS A 42 12.76 11.24 4.46
C HIS A 42 11.51 11.76 3.77
N SER A 43 10.43 11.93 4.51
CA SER A 43 9.11 12.34 4.01
C SER A 43 8.83 13.79 4.40
N ARG A 44 8.57 14.63 3.41
CA ARG A 44 7.95 15.94 3.58
C ARG A 44 6.48 15.79 3.26
N SER A 45 5.67 15.92 4.30
CA SER A 45 4.25 15.63 4.26
C SER A 45 3.44 16.90 4.43
N GLN A 46 2.36 17.01 3.68
CA GLN A 46 1.39 18.08 3.78
C GLN A 46 0.01 17.49 4.02
N TYR A 47 -0.62 17.91 5.10
CA TYR A 47 -1.94 17.46 5.53
C TYR A 47 -2.96 18.55 5.35
N PHE A 48 -4.10 18.22 4.75
CA PHE A 48 -5.26 19.07 4.57
C PHE A 48 -6.43 18.45 5.33
N PHE A 49 -6.90 19.15 6.34
CA PHE A 49 -8.10 18.80 7.10
C PHE A 49 -9.23 19.74 6.71
N ASP A 50 -10.46 19.29 6.97
CA ASP A 50 -11.67 20.09 6.75
C ASP A 50 -11.57 21.44 7.50
N GLU A 51 -11.76 22.56 6.75
CA GLU A 51 -11.75 23.94 7.27
C GLU A 51 -10.45 24.44 7.96
N GLU A 52 -9.32 23.73 7.81
CA GLU A 52 -8.05 24.10 8.41
C GLU A 52 -7.00 24.52 7.37
N LYS A 53 -5.99 25.27 7.84
CA LYS A 53 -4.80 25.53 7.02
C LYS A 53 -3.99 24.26 6.87
N ALA A 54 -3.36 24.12 5.70
CA ALA A 54 -2.45 23.00 5.45
C ALA A 54 -1.34 22.93 6.50
N ILE A 55 -1.08 21.72 6.99
CA ILE A 55 -0.05 21.46 8.00
C ILE A 55 1.10 20.69 7.33
N ASN A 56 2.33 21.17 7.52
CA ASN A 56 3.52 20.52 6.99
C ASN A 56 4.24 19.77 8.12
N LEU A 57 4.61 18.52 7.86
CA LEU A 57 5.40 17.67 8.75
C LEU A 57 6.59 17.07 7.99
N GLU A 58 7.71 16.91 8.71
CA GLU A 58 8.85 16.12 8.23
C GLU A 58 8.98 14.88 9.10
N MET A 59 9.06 13.72 8.45
CA MET A 59 9.09 12.42 9.11
C MET A 59 10.09 11.51 8.41
N TYR A 60 10.55 10.51 9.12
CA TYR A 60 11.32 9.41 8.56
C TYR A 60 10.47 8.15 8.53
N ILE A 61 10.64 7.36 7.47
CA ILE A 61 9.96 6.07 7.31
C ILE A 61 11.01 5.05 6.93
N ASN A 62 11.16 4.00 7.75
CA ASN A 62 12.03 2.87 7.43
C ASN A 62 11.17 1.67 7.07
N ILE A 63 11.41 1.11 5.89
CA ILE A 63 10.73 -0.08 5.40
C ILE A 63 11.74 -1.22 5.34
N SER A 64 11.43 -2.33 5.99
CA SER A 64 12.26 -3.54 5.97
C SER A 64 11.40 -4.77 5.67
N LYS A 65 12.01 -5.73 4.96
CA LYS A 65 11.41 -7.04 4.76
C LYS A 65 11.70 -7.90 5.99
N LEU A 66 10.68 -8.56 6.50
CA LEU A 66 10.84 -9.54 7.57
C LEU A 66 11.15 -10.91 6.96
N ASN A 67 11.87 -11.75 7.71
CA ASN A 67 12.05 -13.13 7.31
C ASN A 67 10.68 -13.81 7.21
N GLN A 68 10.51 -14.66 6.20
CA GLN A 68 9.29 -15.43 6.03
C GLN A 68 9.08 -16.30 7.28
N GLY A 69 7.97 -16.05 7.99
CA GLY A 69 7.50 -16.98 9.01
C GLY A 69 6.84 -18.20 8.34
N ASP A 70 6.32 -19.10 9.17
CA ASP A 70 5.68 -20.35 8.72
C ASP A 70 4.50 -20.17 7.75
N SER A 71 3.97 -18.95 7.61
CA SER A 71 2.84 -18.62 6.73
C SER A 71 3.17 -18.63 5.23
N GLY A 72 4.45 -18.59 4.84
CA GLY A 72 4.88 -18.50 3.44
C GLY A 72 4.60 -17.15 2.75
N PHE A 73 3.99 -16.18 3.44
CA PHE A 73 3.70 -14.85 2.91
C PHE A 73 4.84 -13.87 3.17
N GLU A 74 5.07 -12.93 2.23
CA GLU A 74 6.04 -11.86 2.45
C GLU A 74 5.50 -10.85 3.46
N SER A 75 6.31 -10.53 4.45
CA SER A 75 5.98 -9.57 5.50
C SER A 75 6.94 -8.39 5.47
N TYR A 76 6.38 -7.22 5.71
CA TYR A 76 7.11 -5.95 5.72
C TYR A 76 6.83 -5.22 7.01
N ARG A 77 7.87 -4.56 7.53
CA ARG A 77 7.80 -3.70 8.69
C ARG A 77 7.95 -2.26 8.22
N PHE A 78 7.04 -1.40 8.65
CA PHE A 78 7.05 0.04 8.42
C PHE A 78 7.23 0.71 9.76
N ASN A 79 8.38 1.34 9.97
CA ASN A 79 8.66 2.17 11.15
C ASN A 79 8.66 3.62 10.72
N TRP A 80 8.06 4.50 11.52
CA TRP A 80 8.13 5.94 11.28
C TRP A 80 8.44 6.69 12.54
N TRP A 81 9.07 7.85 12.39
CA TRP A 81 9.30 8.79 13.47
C TRP A 81 9.40 10.22 12.95
N CYS A 82 9.06 11.18 13.80
CA CYS A 82 9.24 12.60 13.61
C CYS A 82 10.29 13.08 14.62
N GLU A 83 11.28 13.88 14.20
CA GLU A 83 12.31 14.38 15.08
C GLU A 83 11.81 15.57 15.91
N ASP A 84 10.88 16.35 15.34
CA ASP A 84 10.28 17.49 16.02
C ASP A 84 8.93 17.08 16.62
N GLU A 85 8.81 17.13 17.95
CA GLU A 85 7.52 17.03 18.64
C GLU A 85 6.72 18.31 18.37
N LYS A 86 5.87 18.27 17.35
CA LYS A 86 5.02 19.41 17.00
C LYS A 86 3.68 19.31 17.72
N ASP A 87 3.07 20.46 17.99
CA ASP A 87 1.68 20.61 18.47
C ASP A 87 0.66 19.77 17.70
N PHE A 88 1.02 19.35 16.49
CA PHE A 88 0.21 18.49 15.63
C PHE A 88 -0.22 17.20 16.35
N PHE A 89 0.71 16.47 16.94
CA PHE A 89 0.42 15.19 17.59
C PHE A 89 -0.35 15.36 18.89
N ILE A 90 -0.17 16.49 19.57
CA ILE A 90 -0.93 16.84 20.77
C ILE A 90 -2.40 17.10 20.43
N LYS A 91 -2.64 17.83 19.34
CA LYS A 91 -4.00 18.18 18.87
C LYS A 91 -4.72 17.03 18.16
N ARG A 92 -3.96 16.03 17.68
CA ARG A 92 -4.48 14.88 16.91
C ARG A 92 -3.89 13.58 17.44
N PRO A 93 -4.38 13.09 18.60
CA PRO A 93 -3.80 11.92 19.28
C PRO A 93 -3.94 10.61 18.51
N THR A 94 -4.77 10.56 17.45
CA THR A 94 -4.83 9.43 16.52
C THR A 94 -3.57 9.31 15.66
N TYR A 95 -2.86 10.41 15.43
CA TYR A 95 -1.57 10.41 14.75
C TYR A 95 -0.45 10.22 15.77
N LYS A 96 0.44 9.25 15.51
CA LYS A 96 1.57 8.95 16.38
C LYS A 96 2.85 9.53 15.77
N SER A 97 3.62 10.29 16.59
CA SER A 97 4.91 10.85 16.15
C SER A 97 5.94 9.76 15.85
N LYS A 98 5.77 8.57 16.39
CA LYS A 98 6.54 7.37 16.10
C LYS A 98 5.64 6.14 16.19
N GLY A 99 5.95 5.13 15.37
CA GLY A 99 5.18 3.89 15.40
C GLY A 99 5.74 2.82 14.49
N GLU A 100 5.06 1.69 14.50
CA GLU A 100 5.36 0.53 13.68
C GLU A 100 4.08 -0.10 13.17
N ILE A 101 4.10 -0.55 11.92
CA ILE A 101 3.08 -1.41 11.33
C ILE A 101 3.77 -2.59 10.68
N ILE A 102 3.28 -3.80 10.96
CA ILE A 102 3.65 -5.01 10.24
C ILE A 102 2.52 -5.33 9.26
N ALA A 103 2.88 -5.55 8.01
CA ALA A 103 1.97 -5.87 6.94
C ALA A 103 2.41 -7.13 6.19
N GLN A 104 1.44 -7.97 5.83
CA GLN A 104 1.65 -9.19 5.03
C GLN A 104 1.05 -9.01 3.64
N LEU A 105 1.83 -9.37 2.63
CA LEU A 105 1.39 -9.38 1.24
C LEU A 105 0.78 -10.75 0.91
N GLN A 106 -0.53 -10.77 0.65
CA GLN A 106 -1.28 -11.97 0.30
C GLN A 106 -2.01 -11.76 -1.03
N GLY A 107 -1.41 -12.20 -2.14
CA GLY A 107 -1.93 -11.93 -3.47
C GLY A 107 -2.08 -10.43 -3.72
N HIS A 108 -3.31 -9.97 -3.97
CA HIS A 108 -3.64 -8.56 -4.21
C HIS A 108 -4.00 -7.78 -2.95
N GLN A 109 -3.66 -8.28 -1.78
CA GLN A 109 -4.02 -7.67 -0.51
C GLN A 109 -2.81 -7.44 0.36
N LEU A 110 -2.80 -6.30 1.04
CA LEU A 110 -1.88 -5.99 2.11
C LEU A 110 -2.64 -6.04 3.43
N ILE A 111 -2.36 -7.05 4.24
CA ILE A 111 -3.00 -7.25 5.54
C ILE A 111 -2.12 -6.61 6.59
N ARG A 112 -2.68 -5.67 7.35
CA ARG A 112 -1.99 -4.94 8.42
C ARG A 112 -2.57 -5.32 9.77
N HIS A 113 -1.72 -5.48 10.77
CA HIS A 113 -2.14 -5.78 12.13
C HIS A 113 -2.79 -4.58 12.84
N SER A 114 -2.49 -3.37 12.37
CA SER A 114 -3.11 -2.12 12.82
C SER A 114 -3.24 -1.15 11.65
N SER A 115 -4.17 -0.20 11.73
CA SER A 115 -4.40 0.85 10.74
C SER A 115 -3.80 2.18 11.23
N TYR A 116 -3.60 3.14 10.33
CA TYR A 116 -3.05 4.46 10.68
C TYR A 116 -4.01 5.32 11.49
N LEU A 117 -5.31 5.18 11.26
CA LEU A 117 -6.36 6.00 11.88
C LEU A 117 -7.14 5.26 12.97
N SER A 118 -6.85 3.98 13.19
CA SER A 118 -7.43 3.18 14.27
C SER A 118 -6.48 2.04 14.65
N ASP A 119 -6.65 1.49 15.85
CA ASP A 119 -5.87 0.31 16.28
C ASP A 119 -6.44 -1.00 15.73
N SER A 120 -7.50 -0.94 14.90
CA SER A 120 -8.07 -2.13 14.26
C SER A 120 -7.17 -2.64 13.12
N SER A 121 -7.20 -3.94 12.89
CA SER A 121 -6.54 -4.54 11.73
C SER A 121 -7.18 -4.04 10.44
N GLY A 122 -6.37 -3.86 9.39
CA GLY A 122 -6.83 -3.36 8.11
C GLY A 122 -6.39 -4.23 6.95
N ILE A 123 -7.27 -4.35 5.96
CA ILE A 123 -6.96 -4.98 4.68
C ILE A 123 -7.00 -3.89 3.62
N SER A 124 -5.93 -3.78 2.84
CA SER A 124 -5.89 -2.92 1.66
C SER A 124 -5.93 -3.80 0.42
N ASN A 125 -6.88 -3.57 -0.46
CA ASN A 125 -6.85 -4.11 -1.81
C ASN A 125 -5.84 -3.32 -2.64
N ILE A 126 -5.01 -4.03 -3.41
CA ILE A 126 -3.95 -3.44 -4.20
C ILE A 126 -4.34 -3.50 -5.67
N ARG A 127 -4.23 -2.35 -6.35
CA ARG A 127 -4.34 -2.24 -7.79
C ARG A 127 -3.04 -1.67 -8.35
N GLN A 128 -2.43 -2.38 -9.29
CA GLN A 128 -1.26 -1.91 -10.00
C GLN A 128 -1.71 -1.03 -11.17
N VAL A 129 -1.17 0.19 -11.25
CA VAL A 129 -1.38 1.12 -12.37
C VAL A 129 -0.32 0.85 -13.43
N ASP A 130 0.95 0.85 -13.03
CA ASP A 130 2.10 0.49 -13.85
C ASP A 130 3.22 -0.13 -12.97
N GLU A 131 4.42 -0.31 -13.51
CA GLU A 131 5.57 -0.87 -12.77
C GLU A 131 6.09 0.04 -11.64
N HIS A 132 5.65 1.30 -11.60
CA HIS A 132 6.08 2.30 -10.62
C HIS A 132 4.99 2.67 -9.62
N GLU A 133 3.71 2.48 -9.95
CA GLU A 133 2.59 2.97 -9.15
C GLU A 133 1.64 1.86 -8.71
N LEU A 134 1.36 1.86 -7.41
CA LEU A 134 0.29 1.08 -6.79
C LEU A 134 -0.76 2.00 -6.17
N ILE A 135 -1.99 1.53 -6.18
CA ILE A 135 -3.11 2.10 -5.46
C ILE A 135 -3.55 1.10 -4.40
N PHE A 136 -3.67 1.59 -3.17
CA PHE A 136 -4.17 0.83 -2.03
C PHE A 136 -5.54 1.38 -1.64
N GLU A 137 -6.52 0.51 -1.56
CA GLU A 137 -7.87 0.84 -1.12
C GLU A 137 -8.20 0.06 0.16
N SER A 138 -8.50 0.78 1.22
CA SER A 138 -8.72 0.22 2.56
C SER A 138 -10.06 0.67 3.11
N ASN A 139 -10.78 -0.27 3.72
CA ASN A 139 -11.99 0.02 4.48
C ASN A 139 -11.80 -0.54 5.90
N TYR A 140 -11.96 0.30 6.92
CA TYR A 140 -11.91 -0.09 8.32
C TYR A 140 -12.73 0.87 9.18
N ASP A 141 -13.51 0.30 10.07
CA ASP A 141 -14.52 1.04 10.82
C ASP A 141 -15.41 1.85 9.86
N ASN A 142 -15.52 3.16 10.06
CA ASN A 142 -16.25 4.08 9.17
C ASN A 142 -15.33 4.84 8.21
N TRP A 143 -14.06 4.41 8.07
CA TRP A 143 -13.09 5.02 7.18
C TRP A 143 -13.00 4.26 5.86
N HIS A 144 -12.99 5.02 4.77
CA HIS A 144 -12.54 4.59 3.45
C HIS A 144 -11.28 5.38 3.10
N VAL A 145 -10.19 4.68 2.78
CA VAL A 145 -8.89 5.29 2.47
C VAL A 145 -8.41 4.81 1.11
N LEU A 146 -8.06 5.78 0.27
CA LEU A 146 -7.46 5.55 -1.03
C LEU A 146 -6.06 6.17 -1.04
N GLU A 147 -5.03 5.35 -1.24
CA GLU A 147 -3.64 5.77 -1.30
C GLU A 147 -3.04 5.47 -2.66
N HIS A 148 -2.49 6.48 -3.33
CA HIS A 148 -1.66 6.36 -4.51
C HIS A 148 -0.20 6.47 -4.11
N THR A 149 0.61 5.49 -4.47
CA THR A 149 2.05 5.51 -4.17
C THR A 149 2.84 5.24 -5.44
N ARG A 150 3.68 6.20 -5.85
CA ARG A 150 4.50 6.14 -7.04
C ARG A 150 5.99 6.29 -6.74
N LEU A 151 6.80 5.38 -7.28
CA LEU A 151 8.26 5.47 -7.29
C LEU A 151 8.72 6.29 -8.49
N ILE A 152 9.71 7.17 -8.30
CA ILE A 152 10.16 8.16 -9.29
C ILE A 152 11.69 8.14 -9.35
N ASP A 153 12.24 8.42 -10.52
CA ASP A 153 13.69 8.57 -10.79
C ASP A 153 14.51 7.42 -10.19
N GLN A 154 14.33 6.22 -10.74
CA GLN A 154 15.05 5.01 -10.29
C GLN A 154 14.96 4.77 -8.78
N ASP A 155 13.76 4.97 -8.23
CA ASP A 155 13.43 4.78 -6.82
C ASP A 155 14.17 5.71 -5.85
N LYS A 156 14.69 6.84 -6.32
CA LYS A 156 15.28 7.88 -5.46
C LYS A 156 14.21 8.67 -4.72
N PHE A 157 13.05 8.83 -5.37
CA PHE A 157 11.91 9.54 -4.82
C PHE A 157 10.68 8.66 -4.80
N ARG A 158 9.77 8.97 -3.86
CA ARG A 158 8.44 8.38 -3.78
C ARG A 158 7.43 9.47 -3.52
N SER A 159 6.35 9.50 -4.30
CA SER A 159 5.21 10.37 -4.08
C SER A 159 4.05 9.52 -3.55
N ARG A 160 3.39 10.01 -2.50
CA ARG A 160 2.18 9.39 -1.98
C ARG A 160 1.10 10.45 -1.84
N THR A 161 -0.10 10.11 -2.30
CA THR A 161 -1.30 10.93 -2.09
C THR A 161 -2.36 10.06 -1.45
N ILE A 162 -2.89 10.50 -0.33
CA ILE A 162 -3.84 9.73 0.47
C ILE A 162 -5.12 10.56 0.64
N TYR A 163 -6.24 9.94 0.33
CA TYR A 163 -7.57 10.49 0.56
C TYR A 163 -8.27 9.65 1.61
N SER A 164 -8.80 10.27 2.65
CA SER A 164 -9.50 9.59 3.73
C SER A 164 -10.90 10.17 3.93
N TRP A 165 -11.90 9.30 3.72
CA TRP A 165 -13.31 9.62 3.95
C TRP A 165 -13.76 8.98 5.27
N PHE A 166 -14.54 9.72 6.04
CA PHE A 166 -15.23 9.22 7.23
C PHE A 166 -16.73 9.41 7.03
N ASN A 167 -17.52 8.31 7.08
CA ASN A 167 -18.95 8.31 6.76
C ASN A 167 -19.22 9.00 5.40
N ASP A 168 -18.51 8.57 4.35
CA ASP A 168 -18.59 9.06 2.96
C ASP A 168 -18.27 10.56 2.76
N LYS A 169 -17.74 11.24 3.78
CA LYS A 169 -17.26 12.62 3.69
C LYS A 169 -15.75 12.67 3.66
N LEU A 170 -15.16 13.29 2.66
CA LEU A 170 -13.73 13.53 2.60
C LEU A 170 -13.32 14.39 3.80
N LYS A 171 -12.41 13.86 4.63
CA LYS A 171 -11.96 14.49 5.87
C LYS A 171 -10.50 14.88 5.84
N ILE A 172 -9.67 14.08 5.17
CA ILE A 172 -8.23 14.27 5.17
C ILE A 172 -7.71 14.04 3.75
N VAL A 173 -6.84 14.93 3.30
CA VAL A 173 -5.98 14.70 2.12
C VAL A 173 -4.54 14.87 2.58
N GLU A 174 -3.70 13.92 2.21
CA GLU A 174 -2.27 13.92 2.56
C GLU A 174 -1.45 13.82 1.28
N ASN A 175 -0.43 14.68 1.16
CA ASN A 175 0.57 14.61 0.11
C ASN A 175 1.94 14.42 0.74
N HIS A 176 2.65 13.39 0.30
CA HIS A 176 3.97 13.07 0.80
C HIS A 176 4.98 13.08 -0.36
N HIS A 177 6.03 13.87 -0.21
CA HIS A 177 7.21 13.84 -1.06
C HIS A 177 8.36 13.20 -0.28
N GLU A 178 8.77 12.03 -0.71
CA GLU A 178 9.71 11.21 0.04
C GLU A 178 11.00 11.02 -0.76
N THR A 179 12.12 11.26 -0.11
CA THR A 179 13.47 11.08 -0.68
C THR A 179 14.13 9.90 0.01
N ARG A 180 14.67 8.98 -0.78
CA ARG A 180 15.43 7.85 -0.25
C ARG A 180 16.74 8.34 0.35
N ILE A 181 16.97 7.98 1.60
CA ILE A 181 18.25 8.22 2.26
C ILE A 181 19.18 7.05 1.93
N LYS A 182 20.31 7.35 1.31
CA LYS A 182 21.38 6.37 1.13
C LYS A 182 22.06 6.20 2.47
N ASN A 183 22.15 4.97 2.96
CA ASN A 183 23.03 4.71 4.09
C ASN A 183 24.44 5.16 3.72
N PRO A 184 25.11 5.97 4.54
CA PRO A 184 26.54 6.19 4.34
C PRO A 184 27.25 4.83 4.48
N ASN A 185 27.93 4.41 3.42
CA ASN A 185 28.81 3.23 3.42
C ASN A 185 29.92 3.41 4.45
#